data_4316284552597980660c1ff740d1ed16
#
_entry.id   4316284552597980660c1ff740d1ed16
#
_cell.length_a   1.000
_cell.length_b   1.000
_cell.length_c   1.000
_cell.angle_alpha   90.00
_cell.angle_beta   90.00
_cell.angle_gamma   90.00
#
_symmetry.space_group_name_H-M   'P 1'
#
loop_
_entity.id
_entity.type
_entity.pdbx_description
1 polymer ?
#
loop_
_entity_poly.entity_id
_entity_poly.type
_entity_poly.pdbx_seq_one_letter_code
_entity_poly.pdbx_strand_id
1 'polypeptide(L)'
;MKDILVPISPGELLDKITILRIKAARITDAAKVANVQRELTQLEKTWKDSGAGAVDLVAEEANLTRVNEQLWVIEDEIRDQERARRFEKKFIELARAVYITNDERAAIKKRINTALGSSIVEEKSYQKY
;
A
#
# COMPACT_ATOMS: atom_id res chain seq x y z
N MET A 1 17.31 -9.73 17.19
CA MET A 1 16.71 -8.48 17.68
C MET A 1 15.21 -8.64 17.75
N LYS A 2 14.59 -8.12 18.79
CA LYS A 2 13.12 -8.05 18.89
C LYS A 2 12.56 -7.01 17.91
N ASP A 3 11.29 -7.16 17.52
CA ASP A 3 10.61 -6.18 16.71
C ASP A 3 10.57 -4.81 17.37
N ILE A 4 10.75 -3.79 16.57
CA ILE A 4 10.60 -2.40 17.02
C ILE A 4 9.14 -2.02 16.82
N LEU A 5 8.51 -1.55 17.89
CA LEU A 5 7.10 -1.15 17.85
C LEU A 5 6.99 0.37 17.74
N VAL A 6 6.22 0.82 16.79
CA VAL A 6 5.95 2.25 16.56
C VAL A 6 4.46 2.50 16.44
N PRO A 7 3.95 3.65 16.90
CA PRO A 7 2.58 4.04 16.62
C PRO A 7 2.43 4.34 15.12
N ILE A 8 1.39 3.77 14.52
CA ILE A 8 1.03 4.08 13.14
C ILE A 8 -0.49 4.33 13.05
N SER A 9 -0.90 5.03 12.00
CA SER A 9 -2.32 5.25 11.75
C SER A 9 -3.01 3.98 11.26
N PRO A 10 -4.32 3.83 11.46
CA PRO A 10 -5.06 2.69 10.91
C PRO A 10 -4.99 2.60 9.38
N GLY A 11 -5.00 3.74 8.68
CA GLY A 11 -4.84 3.77 7.22
C GLY A 11 -3.50 3.21 6.78
N GLU A 12 -2.41 3.52 7.49
CA GLU A 12 -1.08 2.97 7.22
C GLU A 12 -1.04 1.46 7.46
N LEU A 13 -1.66 0.98 8.53
CA LEU A 13 -1.69 -0.45 8.84
C LEU A 13 -2.49 -1.23 7.78
N LEU A 14 -3.67 -0.74 7.39
CA LEU A 14 -4.48 -1.41 6.37
C LEU A 14 -3.78 -1.41 5.01
N ASP A 15 -3.09 -0.33 4.67
CA ASP A 15 -2.27 -0.24 3.46
C ASP A 15 -1.18 -1.33 3.46
N LYS A 16 -0.44 -1.47 4.54
CA LYS A 16 0.57 -2.52 4.68
C LYS A 16 -0.03 -3.92 4.52
N ILE A 17 -1.18 -4.16 5.13
CA ILE A 17 -1.87 -5.45 5.04
C ILE A 17 -2.27 -5.75 3.59
N THR A 18 -2.86 -4.79 2.88
CA THR A 18 -3.25 -4.98 1.48
C THR A 18 -2.04 -5.25 0.58
N ILE A 19 -0.94 -4.55 0.80
CA ILE A 19 0.32 -4.77 0.07
C ILE A 19 0.86 -6.18 0.33
N LEU A 20 0.87 -6.63 1.59
CA LEU A 20 1.34 -7.97 1.93
C LEU A 20 0.47 -9.06 1.31
N ARG A 21 -0.84 -8.87 1.23
CA ARG A 21 -1.73 -9.80 0.53
C ARG A 21 -1.41 -9.91 -0.95
N ILE A 22 -1.11 -8.79 -1.60
CA ILE A 22 -0.68 -8.77 -3.00
C ILE A 22 0.64 -9.51 -3.16
N LYS A 23 1.62 -9.23 -2.31
CA LYS A 23 2.91 -9.92 -2.30
C LYS A 23 2.73 -11.43 -2.14
N ALA A 24 1.89 -11.87 -1.20
CA ALA A 24 1.62 -13.28 -0.96
C ALA A 24 1.02 -13.98 -2.20
N ALA A 25 0.22 -13.27 -2.97
CA ALA A 25 -0.41 -13.80 -4.19
C ALA A 25 0.53 -13.80 -5.39
N ARG A 26 1.44 -12.82 -5.50
CA ARG A 26 2.24 -12.61 -6.70
C ARG A 26 3.68 -13.10 -6.63
N ILE A 27 4.30 -13.12 -5.44
CA ILE A 27 5.66 -13.59 -5.28
C ILE A 27 5.69 -15.11 -5.36
N THR A 28 6.64 -15.67 -6.11
CA THR A 28 6.75 -17.12 -6.36
C THR A 28 7.86 -17.77 -5.56
N ASP A 29 8.88 -17.02 -5.12
CA ASP A 29 9.97 -17.53 -4.29
C ASP A 29 9.44 -17.97 -2.91
N ALA A 30 9.60 -19.25 -2.59
CA ALA A 30 9.03 -19.85 -1.37
C ALA A 30 9.56 -19.20 -0.08
N ALA A 31 10.84 -18.85 -0.02
CA ALA A 31 11.44 -18.21 1.16
C ALA A 31 10.90 -16.79 1.36
N LYS A 32 10.73 -16.04 0.26
CA LYS A 32 10.13 -14.71 0.31
C LYS A 32 8.66 -14.76 0.71
N VAL A 33 7.90 -15.69 0.17
CA VAL A 33 6.48 -15.88 0.53
C VAL A 33 6.35 -16.23 2.00
N ALA A 34 7.21 -17.09 2.55
CA ALA A 34 7.19 -17.42 3.98
C ALA A 34 7.40 -16.18 4.85
N ASN A 35 8.33 -15.29 4.48
CA ASN A 35 8.55 -14.03 5.18
C ASN A 35 7.32 -13.12 5.10
N VAL A 36 6.72 -13.01 3.92
CA VAL A 36 5.50 -12.22 3.71
C VAL A 36 4.36 -12.75 4.56
N GLN A 37 4.15 -14.06 4.60
CA GLN A 37 3.07 -14.66 5.38
C GLN A 37 3.24 -14.44 6.89
N ARG A 38 4.46 -14.50 7.42
CA ARG A 38 4.72 -14.21 8.83
C ARG A 38 4.36 -12.78 9.19
N GLU A 39 4.79 -11.82 8.38
CA GLU A 39 4.47 -10.40 8.60
C GLU A 39 2.96 -10.15 8.45
N LEU A 40 2.34 -10.71 7.43
CA LEU A 40 0.90 -10.56 7.18
C LEU A 40 0.08 -11.08 8.37
N THR A 41 0.39 -12.27 8.86
CA THR A 41 -0.30 -12.87 10.02
C THR A 41 -0.19 -11.96 11.25
N GLN A 42 1.00 -11.42 11.51
CA GLN A 42 1.24 -10.52 12.63
C GLN A 42 0.42 -9.22 12.49
N LEU A 43 0.42 -8.61 11.31
CA LEU A 43 -0.30 -7.36 11.10
C LEU A 43 -1.82 -7.54 11.08
N GLU A 44 -2.32 -8.64 10.54
CA GLU A 44 -3.76 -8.97 10.60
C GLU A 44 -4.23 -9.18 12.05
N LYS A 45 -3.41 -9.80 12.87
CA LYS A 45 -3.70 -9.93 14.30
C LYS A 45 -3.74 -8.55 14.97
N THR A 46 -2.78 -7.69 14.68
CA THR A 46 -2.74 -6.33 15.21
C THR A 46 -3.99 -5.55 14.81
N TRP A 47 -4.43 -5.68 13.56
CA TRP A 47 -5.65 -5.05 13.07
C TRP A 47 -6.88 -5.53 13.85
N LYS A 48 -7.01 -6.84 14.00
CA LYS A 48 -8.12 -7.45 14.73
C LYS A 48 -8.15 -6.98 16.19
N ASP A 49 -7.00 -7.00 16.85
CA ASP A 49 -6.88 -6.63 18.27
C ASP A 49 -7.12 -5.13 18.50
N SER A 50 -6.91 -4.30 17.49
CA SER A 50 -7.11 -2.85 17.57
C SER A 50 -8.57 -2.41 17.67
N GLY A 51 -9.49 -3.28 17.27
CA GLY A 51 -10.92 -2.93 17.17
C GLY A 51 -11.30 -2.12 15.95
N ALA A 52 -10.37 -1.84 15.05
CA ALA A 52 -10.63 -1.08 13.81
C ALA A 52 -11.66 -1.75 12.91
N GLY A 53 -11.79 -3.07 12.97
CA GLY A 53 -12.78 -3.83 12.21
C GLY A 53 -14.23 -3.61 12.62
N ALA A 54 -14.51 -2.87 13.71
CA ALA A 54 -15.86 -2.52 14.11
C ALA A 54 -16.52 -1.48 13.18
N VAL A 55 -15.71 -0.76 12.40
CA VAL A 55 -16.20 0.20 11.39
C VAL A 55 -16.20 -0.50 10.03
N ASP A 56 -17.24 -0.24 9.23
CA ASP A 56 -17.31 -0.78 7.87
C ASP A 56 -16.34 -0.04 6.95
N LEU A 57 -15.26 -0.71 6.59
CA LEU A 57 -14.21 -0.21 5.70
C LEU A 57 -14.09 -1.02 4.40
N VAL A 58 -15.11 -1.82 4.08
CA VAL A 58 -15.06 -2.74 2.92
C VAL A 58 -14.74 -1.99 1.62
N ALA A 59 -15.40 -0.85 1.38
CA ALA A 59 -15.16 -0.06 0.17
C ALA A 59 -13.74 0.52 0.13
N GLU A 60 -13.25 1.07 1.25
CA GLU A 60 -11.91 1.66 1.31
C GLU A 60 -10.82 0.61 1.23
N GLU A 61 -11.03 -0.56 1.82
CA GLU A 61 -10.10 -1.68 1.69
C GLU A 61 -10.01 -2.16 0.24
N ALA A 62 -11.13 -2.26 -0.45
CA ALA A 62 -11.16 -2.60 -1.88
C ALA A 62 -10.44 -1.54 -2.73
N ASN A 63 -10.62 -0.26 -2.42
CA ASN A 63 -9.92 0.84 -3.09
C ASN A 63 -8.40 0.78 -2.87
N LEU A 64 -7.95 0.50 -1.64
CA LEU A 64 -6.52 0.30 -1.35
C LEU A 64 -5.94 -0.87 -2.14
N THR A 65 -6.64 -1.99 -2.17
CA THR A 65 -6.22 -3.15 -2.93
C THR A 65 -6.06 -2.80 -4.41
N ARG A 66 -7.03 -2.11 -4.98
CA ARG A 66 -7.01 -1.68 -6.38
C ARG A 66 -5.80 -0.79 -6.69
N VAL A 67 -5.58 0.27 -5.91
CA VAL A 67 -4.46 1.19 -6.18
C VAL A 67 -3.11 0.52 -5.94
N ASN A 68 -2.99 -0.36 -4.96
CA ASN A 68 -1.75 -1.08 -4.70
C ASN A 68 -1.46 -2.12 -5.79
N GLU A 69 -2.47 -2.76 -6.36
CA GLU A 69 -2.30 -3.63 -7.53
C GLU A 69 -1.90 -2.83 -8.77
N GLN A 70 -2.48 -1.67 -8.99
CA GLN A 70 -2.07 -0.77 -10.06
C GLN A 70 -0.60 -0.36 -9.91
N LEU A 71 -0.17 0.00 -8.71
CA LEU A 71 1.23 0.34 -8.44
C LEU A 71 2.16 -0.84 -8.66
N TRP A 72 1.75 -2.04 -8.31
CA TRP A 72 2.54 -3.25 -8.58
C TRP A 72 2.85 -3.38 -10.08
N VAL A 73 1.81 -3.25 -10.91
CA VAL A 73 1.94 -3.33 -12.37
C VAL A 73 2.79 -2.18 -12.92
N ILE A 74 2.52 -0.95 -12.48
CA ILE A 74 3.27 0.24 -12.91
C ILE A 74 4.76 0.09 -12.59
N GLU A 75 5.09 -0.38 -11.39
CA GLU A 75 6.48 -0.59 -10.96
C GLU A 75 7.20 -1.62 -11.80
N ASP A 76 6.55 -2.71 -12.17
CA ASP A 76 7.13 -3.71 -13.06
C ASP A 76 7.30 -3.17 -14.48
N GLU A 77 6.29 -2.52 -15.01
CA GLU A 77 6.34 -1.98 -16.38
C GLU A 77 7.37 -0.88 -16.55
N ILE A 78 7.50 0.04 -15.58
CA ILE A 78 8.50 1.11 -15.68
C ILE A 78 9.93 0.56 -15.58
N ARG A 79 10.13 -0.50 -14.78
CA ARG A 79 11.41 -1.19 -14.70
C ARG A 79 11.73 -1.94 -15.99
N ASP A 80 10.73 -2.47 -16.66
CA ASP A 80 10.91 -3.07 -18.00
C ASP A 80 11.36 -2.03 -19.02
N GLN A 81 10.77 -0.84 -19.01
CA GLN A 81 11.20 0.26 -19.87
C GLN A 81 12.64 0.70 -19.56
N GLU A 82 13.00 0.81 -18.28
CA GLU A 82 14.36 1.15 -17.85
C GLU A 82 15.37 0.11 -18.32
N ARG A 83 15.08 -1.17 -18.15
CA ARG A 83 15.95 -2.26 -18.59
C ARG A 83 16.16 -2.24 -20.10
N ALA A 84 15.11 -1.94 -20.87
CA ALA A 84 15.16 -1.84 -22.32
C ALA A 84 15.73 -0.50 -22.82
N ARG A 85 16.04 0.43 -21.91
CA ARG A 85 16.50 1.79 -22.25
C ARG A 85 15.52 2.55 -23.14
N ARG A 86 14.22 2.37 -22.89
CA ARG A 86 13.16 3.07 -23.62
C ARG A 86 12.56 4.16 -22.71
N PHE A 87 12.90 5.42 -23.01
CA PHE A 87 12.50 6.57 -22.20
C PHE A 87 11.55 7.50 -23.00
N GLU A 88 10.69 6.91 -23.78
CA GLU A 88 9.76 7.60 -24.67
C GLU A 88 8.38 7.76 -23.99
N LYS A 89 7.34 7.85 -24.81
CA LYS A 89 5.97 8.12 -24.35
C LYS A 89 5.49 7.15 -23.27
N LYS A 90 5.74 5.86 -23.44
CA LYS A 90 5.29 4.84 -22.46
C LYS A 90 5.97 5.01 -21.11
N PHE A 91 7.27 5.30 -21.11
CA PHE A 91 8.01 5.57 -19.88
C PHE A 91 7.42 6.80 -19.16
N ILE A 92 7.14 7.87 -19.89
CA ILE A 92 6.57 9.11 -19.33
C ILE A 92 5.19 8.84 -18.74
N GLU A 93 4.35 8.10 -19.43
CA GLU A 93 3.02 7.72 -18.94
C GLU A 93 3.11 6.92 -17.63
N LEU A 94 4.02 5.97 -17.55
CA LEU A 94 4.25 5.16 -16.35
C LEU A 94 4.79 6.00 -15.20
N ALA A 95 5.76 6.88 -15.46
CA ALA A 95 6.30 7.78 -14.45
C ALA A 95 5.23 8.69 -13.86
N ARG A 96 4.35 9.24 -14.71
CA ARG A 96 3.21 10.05 -14.25
C ARG A 96 2.23 9.23 -13.43
N ALA A 97 1.97 7.99 -13.85
CA ALA A 97 1.05 7.09 -13.14
C ALA A 97 1.52 6.81 -11.70
N VAL A 98 2.83 6.79 -11.45
CA VAL A 98 3.37 6.58 -10.10
C VAL A 98 2.85 7.63 -9.13
N TYR A 99 3.07 8.92 -9.41
CA TYR A 99 2.67 9.96 -8.45
C TYR A 99 1.16 10.18 -8.42
N ILE A 100 0.46 10.02 -9.54
CA ILE A 100 -1.01 10.14 -9.60
C ILE A 100 -1.65 9.04 -8.74
N THR A 101 -1.21 7.80 -8.89
CA THR A 101 -1.76 6.66 -8.13
C THR A 101 -1.38 6.73 -6.65
N ASN A 102 -0.16 7.19 -6.34
CA ASN A 102 0.24 7.41 -4.94
C ASN A 102 -0.59 8.51 -4.26
N ASP A 103 -0.97 9.55 -4.99
CA ASP A 103 -1.86 10.58 -4.44
C ASP A 103 -3.25 10.02 -4.14
N GLU A 104 -3.79 9.18 -4.99
CA GLU A 104 -5.04 8.46 -4.75
C GLU A 104 -4.93 7.56 -3.52
N ARG A 105 -3.84 6.80 -3.41
CA ARG A 105 -3.56 5.96 -2.24
C ARG A 105 -3.54 6.76 -0.94
N ALA A 106 -2.86 7.90 -0.93
CA ALA A 106 -2.80 8.79 0.22
C ALA A 106 -4.19 9.31 0.62
N ALA A 107 -5.02 9.65 -0.36
CA ALA A 107 -6.39 10.11 -0.11
C ALA A 107 -7.25 9.00 0.52
N ILE A 108 -7.11 7.76 0.06
CA ILE A 108 -7.82 6.60 0.63
C ILE A 108 -7.40 6.37 2.09
N LYS A 109 -6.09 6.39 2.37
CA LYS A 109 -5.56 6.24 3.72
C LYS A 109 -6.11 7.33 4.65
N LYS A 110 -6.19 8.55 4.16
CA LYS A 110 -6.74 9.67 4.92
C LYS A 110 -8.22 9.47 5.26
N ARG A 111 -9.02 8.95 4.32
CA ARG A 111 -10.43 8.64 4.58
C ARG A 111 -10.58 7.56 5.65
N ILE A 112 -9.74 6.54 5.63
CA ILE A 112 -9.72 5.49 6.66
C ILE A 112 -9.39 6.09 8.02
N ASN A 113 -8.37 6.92 8.09
CA ASN A 113 -7.95 7.58 9.34
C ASN A 113 -9.08 8.46 9.89
N THR A 114 -9.76 9.20 9.04
CA THR A 114 -10.89 10.05 9.43
C THR A 114 -12.06 9.20 9.95
N ALA A 115 -12.38 8.13 9.26
CA ALA A 115 -13.50 7.24 9.65
C ALA A 115 -13.27 6.59 11.03
N LEU A 116 -12.02 6.32 11.38
CA LEU A 116 -11.63 5.70 12.65
C LEU A 116 -11.20 6.71 13.72
N GLY A 117 -11.24 8.01 13.44
CA GLY A 117 -10.85 9.03 14.39
C GLY A 117 -9.38 8.96 14.80
N SER A 118 -8.48 8.65 13.86
CA SER A 118 -7.06 8.52 14.13
C SER A 118 -6.47 9.80 14.72
N SER A 119 -5.67 9.67 15.78
CA SER A 119 -4.89 10.78 16.33
C SER A 119 -3.64 11.09 15.49
N ILE A 120 -3.20 10.14 14.68
CA ILE A 120 -2.07 10.32 13.77
C ILE A 120 -2.60 10.77 12.43
N VAL A 121 -2.12 11.92 11.95
CA VAL A 121 -2.49 12.49 10.65
C VAL A 121 -1.24 12.56 9.80
N GLU A 122 -1.21 11.79 8.72
CA GLU A 122 -0.13 11.81 7.75
C GLU A 122 -0.33 12.97 6.78
N GLU A 123 0.66 13.85 6.67
CA GLU A 123 0.61 15.03 5.82
C GLU A 123 1.45 14.87 4.56
N LYS A 124 0.96 15.43 3.45
CA LYS A 124 1.70 15.58 2.20
C LYS A 124 1.70 17.04 1.79
N SER A 125 2.85 17.55 1.38
CA SER A 125 2.98 18.93 0.94
C SER A 125 3.80 19.05 -0.34
N TYR A 126 3.63 18.12 -1.26
CA TYR A 126 4.25 18.20 -2.59
C TYR A 126 3.62 19.34 -3.41
N GLN A 127 4.37 19.83 -4.40
CA GLN A 127 3.85 20.80 -5.34
C GLN A 127 2.62 20.24 -6.06
N LYS A 128 1.62 21.11 -6.27
CA LYS A 128 0.41 20.74 -7.01
C LYS A 128 0.71 20.63 -8.50
N TYR A 129 -0.01 19.76 -9.16
CA TYR A 129 0.09 19.61 -10.62
C TYR A 129 -1.27 19.72 -11.30
#